data_5c5c3c4061a856c0dc55430c3a3a8968
#
_entry.id   5c5c3c4061a856c0dc55430c3a3a8968
#
_cell.length_a   1.000
_cell.length_b   1.000
_cell.length_c   1.000
_cell.angle_alpha   90.00
_cell.angle_beta   90.00
_cell.angle_gamma   90.00
#
_symmetry.space_group_name_H-M   'P 1'
#
loop_
_entity.id
_entity.type
_entity.pdbx_description
1 polymer ?
#
loop_
_entity_poly.entity_id
_entity_poly.type
_entity_poly.pdbx_seq_one_letter_code
_entity_poly.pdbx_strand_id
1 'polypeptide(L)'
;QSAQPVHAVEQENVSRETNQPLDVTQVLARKLDEVPIDSVRPNPDQPRTNFKKDELEELAASIAKDGLLQPILVRTVKPGFYEIIAGERRWQACKLAGIKKVPVRIKEVDDDRALELALVENIQRSDLNPIEEAYGYRRLMERRNMTQADVAQTMSKGRSTVANALRLLELPEEAQQLLFEDKISAGHARAI
;
A
#
# COMPACT_ATOMS: atom_id res chain seq x y z
N GLN A 1 64.51 26.28 -18.46
CA GLN A 1 63.55 27.08 -19.22
C GLN A 1 62.22 26.32 -19.22
N SER A 2 61.33 26.81 -18.38
CA SER A 2 59.85 26.84 -18.50
C SER A 2 59.15 25.53 -18.92
N ALA A 3 58.79 24.75 -17.93
CA ALA A 3 57.70 23.78 -18.07
C ALA A 3 56.46 24.32 -17.35
N GLN A 4 55.36 24.47 -18.11
CA GLN A 4 54.03 24.77 -17.56
C GLN A 4 53.37 23.48 -17.09
N PRO A 5 52.55 23.52 -16.03
CA PRO A 5 51.82 22.38 -15.57
C PRO A 5 50.53 22.19 -16.37
N VAL A 6 50.25 20.97 -16.76
CA VAL A 6 49.01 20.50 -17.37
C VAL A 6 47.88 20.51 -16.36
N HIS A 7 46.77 21.12 -16.72
CA HIS A 7 45.53 21.11 -15.99
C HIS A 7 45.00 19.67 -15.85
N ALA A 8 44.80 19.24 -14.62
CA ALA A 8 44.05 18.05 -14.29
C ALA A 8 42.56 18.34 -14.52
N VAL A 9 41.95 17.61 -15.42
CA VAL A 9 40.51 17.59 -15.62
C VAL A 9 39.92 16.77 -14.49
N GLU A 10 39.19 17.39 -13.60
CA GLU A 10 38.29 16.73 -12.64
C GLU A 10 37.24 15.96 -13.40
N GLN A 11 37.31 14.65 -13.31
CA GLN A 11 36.22 13.77 -13.75
C GLN A 11 35.16 13.80 -12.66
N GLU A 12 34.03 14.42 -12.98
CA GLU A 12 32.79 14.29 -12.20
C GLU A 12 32.40 12.82 -12.12
N ASN A 13 32.48 12.29 -10.92
CA ASN A 13 32.06 10.96 -10.57
C ASN A 13 30.52 10.93 -10.47
N VAL A 14 29.87 10.69 -11.61
CA VAL A 14 28.42 10.44 -11.65
C VAL A 14 28.19 9.10 -10.93
N SER A 15 27.78 9.19 -9.69
CA SER A 15 27.34 8.05 -8.89
C SER A 15 26.18 7.37 -9.60
N ARG A 16 26.44 6.22 -10.21
CA ARG A 16 25.41 5.28 -10.63
C ARG A 16 24.75 4.77 -9.35
N GLU A 17 23.55 5.23 -9.09
CA GLU A 17 22.67 4.59 -8.11
C GLU A 17 22.41 3.15 -8.59
N THR A 18 23.16 2.23 -8.04
CA THR A 18 22.92 0.81 -8.17
C THR A 18 21.63 0.48 -7.46
N ASN A 19 20.64 0.09 -8.26
CA ASN A 19 19.39 -0.46 -7.80
C ASN A 19 19.66 -1.83 -7.14
N GLN A 20 20.19 -1.81 -5.90
CA GLN A 20 20.39 -3.01 -5.12
C GLN A 20 19.05 -3.50 -4.60
N PRO A 21 18.76 -4.80 -4.65
CA PRO A 21 17.58 -5.36 -4.00
C PRO A 21 17.62 -4.98 -2.52
N LEU A 22 16.53 -4.41 -2.02
CA LEU A 22 16.40 -4.07 -0.61
C LEU A 22 16.62 -5.35 0.23
N ASP A 23 17.75 -5.40 0.91
CA ASP A 23 18.04 -6.47 1.86
C ASP A 23 16.98 -6.44 2.97
N VAL A 24 16.16 -7.48 3.00
CA VAL A 24 15.09 -7.66 3.98
C VAL A 24 15.63 -7.54 5.41
N THR A 25 16.88 -7.93 5.63
CA THR A 25 17.57 -7.82 6.91
C THR A 25 17.81 -6.36 7.31
N GLN A 26 18.08 -5.48 6.34
CA GLN A 26 18.23 -4.03 6.60
C GLN A 26 16.89 -3.33 6.84
N VAL A 27 15.81 -3.84 6.26
CA VAL A 27 14.46 -3.33 6.50
C VAL A 27 14.00 -3.69 7.92
N LEU A 28 14.37 -4.87 8.41
CA LEU A 28 14.08 -5.31 9.77
C LEU A 28 14.95 -4.62 10.83
N ALA A 29 16.14 -4.13 10.46
CA ALA A 29 17.05 -3.43 11.36
C ALA A 29 16.69 -1.94 11.59
N ARG A 30 15.74 -1.35 10.82
CA ARG A 30 15.24 -0.02 11.12
C ARG A 30 14.35 -0.11 12.36
N LYS A 31 14.84 0.45 13.45
CA LYS A 31 14.10 0.58 14.71
C LYS A 31 12.74 1.19 14.40
N LEU A 32 11.69 0.41 14.61
CA LEU A 32 10.32 0.89 14.46
C LEU A 32 10.06 1.93 15.56
N ASP A 33 9.41 3.02 15.18
CA ASP A 33 8.96 4.01 16.15
C ASP A 33 7.72 3.47 16.85
N GLU A 34 7.70 3.55 18.18
CA GLU A 34 6.50 3.28 18.97
C GLU A 34 5.87 4.61 19.39
N VAL A 35 4.60 4.77 19.11
CA VAL A 35 3.85 5.97 19.45
C VAL A 35 2.59 5.61 20.24
N PRO A 36 2.09 6.53 21.11
CA PRO A 36 0.83 6.33 21.78
C PRO A 36 -0.30 6.09 20.78
N ILE A 37 -1.15 5.11 21.03
CA ILE A 37 -2.25 4.78 20.10
C ILE A 37 -3.20 5.96 19.89
N ASP A 38 -3.39 6.79 20.90
CA ASP A 38 -4.27 7.96 20.85
C ASP A 38 -3.69 9.11 20.01
N SER A 39 -2.39 9.06 19.69
CA SER A 39 -1.75 10.00 18.77
C SER A 39 -1.97 9.66 17.29
N VAL A 40 -2.53 8.50 17.01
CA VAL A 40 -2.79 7.98 15.67
C VAL A 40 -4.29 8.06 15.39
N ARG A 41 -4.64 8.64 14.26
CA ARG A 41 -6.02 8.74 13.79
C ARG A 41 -6.19 8.12 12.41
N PRO A 42 -7.41 7.63 12.08
CA PRO A 42 -7.70 7.19 10.72
C PRO A 42 -7.71 8.38 9.76
N ASN A 43 -7.39 8.11 8.49
CA ASN A 43 -7.56 9.09 7.43
C ASN A 43 -9.06 9.21 7.10
N PRO A 44 -9.68 10.41 7.17
CA PRO A 44 -11.09 10.60 6.86
C PRO A 44 -11.45 10.27 5.41
N ASP A 45 -10.47 10.31 4.49
CA ASP A 45 -10.66 9.99 3.07
C ASP A 45 -10.45 8.51 2.74
N GLN A 46 -10.16 7.67 3.72
CA GLN A 46 -10.01 6.24 3.49
C GLN A 46 -11.36 5.57 3.19
N PRO A 47 -11.45 4.81 2.08
CA PRO A 47 -12.70 4.21 1.65
C PRO A 47 -13.14 3.00 2.48
N ARG A 48 -12.37 2.57 3.49
CA ARG A 48 -12.61 1.33 4.23
C ARG A 48 -13.06 1.60 5.65
N THR A 49 -14.37 1.61 5.87
CA THR A 49 -14.98 1.84 7.18
C THR A 49 -15.64 0.60 7.80
N ASN A 50 -15.92 -0.45 7.00
CA ASN A 50 -16.66 -1.62 7.46
C ASN A 50 -15.72 -2.82 7.60
N PHE A 51 -15.25 -3.04 8.83
CA PHE A 51 -14.58 -4.27 9.21
C PHE A 51 -15.57 -5.20 9.91
N LYS A 52 -15.52 -6.48 9.57
CA LYS A 52 -16.33 -7.50 10.27
C LYS A 52 -15.87 -7.57 11.71
N LYS A 53 -16.83 -7.50 12.64
CA LYS A 53 -16.55 -7.50 14.07
C LYS A 53 -15.78 -8.75 14.52
N ASP A 54 -16.17 -9.91 14.02
CA ASP A 54 -15.54 -11.20 14.37
C ASP A 54 -14.07 -11.25 13.94
N GLU A 55 -13.76 -10.73 12.74
CA GLU A 55 -12.38 -10.65 12.23
C GLU A 55 -11.52 -9.69 13.05
N LEU A 56 -12.09 -8.55 13.50
CA LEU A 56 -11.40 -7.63 14.40
C LEU A 56 -11.13 -8.21 15.76
N GLU A 57 -12.09 -8.92 16.34
CA GLU A 57 -11.95 -9.59 17.64
C GLU A 57 -10.87 -10.68 17.58
N GLU A 58 -10.84 -11.48 16.51
CA GLU A 58 -9.82 -12.50 16.29
C GLU A 58 -8.43 -11.88 16.16
N LEU A 59 -8.31 -10.81 15.36
CA LEU A 59 -7.05 -10.07 15.20
C LEU A 59 -6.62 -9.44 16.54
N ALA A 60 -7.54 -8.87 17.30
CA ALA A 60 -7.26 -8.29 18.62
C ALA A 60 -6.75 -9.34 19.60
N ALA A 61 -7.33 -10.55 19.61
CA ALA A 61 -6.87 -11.65 20.42
C ALA A 61 -5.45 -12.10 20.05
N SER A 62 -5.14 -12.16 18.76
CA SER A 62 -3.79 -12.46 18.26
C SER A 62 -2.78 -11.39 18.68
N ILE A 63 -3.13 -10.12 18.57
CA ILE A 63 -2.28 -8.99 18.98
C ILE A 63 -2.05 -8.99 20.50
N ALA A 64 -3.07 -9.28 21.29
CA ALA A 64 -2.96 -9.36 22.74
C ALA A 64 -1.97 -10.45 23.16
N LYS A 65 -1.91 -11.56 22.42
CA LYS A 65 -1.03 -12.70 22.69
C LYS A 65 0.40 -12.46 22.20
N ASP A 66 0.58 -12.05 20.96
CA ASP A 66 1.87 -12.06 20.27
C ASP A 66 2.40 -10.65 19.96
N GLY A 67 1.63 -9.61 20.27
CA GLY A 67 1.93 -8.24 19.85
C GLY A 67 1.60 -7.98 18.37
N LEU A 68 1.75 -6.73 17.95
CA LEU A 68 1.57 -6.34 16.56
C LEU A 68 2.84 -6.63 15.77
N LEU A 69 2.78 -7.60 14.87
CA LEU A 69 3.93 -8.03 14.05
C LEU A 69 4.23 -7.10 12.87
N GLN A 70 3.19 -6.48 12.32
CA GLN A 70 3.35 -5.53 11.20
C GLN A 70 3.06 -4.10 11.68
N PRO A 71 3.99 -3.15 11.45
CA PRO A 71 3.78 -1.76 11.85
C PRO A 71 2.63 -1.12 11.06
N ILE A 72 1.99 -0.14 11.68
CA ILE A 72 1.01 0.72 11.03
C ILE A 72 1.77 1.78 10.24
N LEU A 73 1.44 1.95 8.97
CA LEU A 73 2.02 2.98 8.14
C LEU A 73 1.29 4.30 8.38
N VAL A 74 2.02 5.31 8.82
CA VAL A 74 1.46 6.63 9.16
C VAL A 74 2.26 7.77 8.53
N ARG A 75 1.63 8.93 8.45
CA ARG A 75 2.31 10.20 8.16
C ARG A 75 2.16 11.16 9.33
N THR A 76 3.09 12.06 9.49
CA THR A 76 3.01 13.13 10.48
C THR A 76 2.06 14.23 9.98
N VAL A 77 1.05 14.57 10.78
CA VAL A 77 0.12 15.68 10.49
C VAL A 77 0.60 16.96 11.18
N LYS A 78 1.01 16.81 12.42
CA LYS A 78 1.66 17.83 13.24
C LYS A 78 2.55 17.15 14.27
N PRO A 79 3.50 17.80 14.90
CA PRO A 79 4.38 17.19 15.88
C PRO A 79 3.60 16.36 16.92
N GLY A 80 3.92 15.06 17.04
CA GLY A 80 3.28 14.13 17.95
C GLY A 80 1.90 13.60 17.52
N PHE A 81 1.42 13.94 16.33
CA PHE A 81 0.14 13.43 15.80
C PHE A 81 0.31 12.85 14.40
N TYR A 82 -0.27 11.68 14.22
CA TYR A 82 -0.09 10.86 13.03
C TYR A 82 -1.44 10.48 12.42
N GLU A 83 -1.44 10.32 11.10
CA GLU A 83 -2.59 9.86 10.34
C GLU A 83 -2.24 8.57 9.62
N ILE A 84 -3.13 7.60 9.68
CA ILE A 84 -2.93 6.28 9.08
C ILE A 84 -2.95 6.38 7.56
N ILE A 85 -1.87 5.91 6.92
CA ILE A 85 -1.82 5.66 5.48
C ILE A 85 -2.36 4.26 5.19
N ALA A 86 -1.87 3.25 5.93
CA ALA A 86 -2.28 1.87 5.80
C ALA A 86 -2.22 1.16 7.16
N GLY A 87 -3.15 0.23 7.39
CA GLY A 87 -3.21 -0.56 8.62
C GLY A 87 -4.31 -0.12 9.60
N GLU A 88 -5.39 0.51 9.15
CA GLU A 88 -6.51 0.93 10.02
C GLU A 88 -7.13 -0.25 10.76
N ARG A 89 -7.30 -1.40 10.10
CA ARG A 89 -7.80 -2.62 10.73
C ARG A 89 -6.91 -3.07 11.89
N ARG A 90 -5.60 -3.04 11.71
CA ARG A 90 -4.61 -3.33 12.77
C ARG A 90 -4.70 -2.34 13.92
N TRP A 91 -4.86 -1.06 13.61
CA TRP A 91 -5.04 -0.02 14.61
C TRP A 91 -6.32 -0.21 15.44
N GLN A 92 -7.45 -0.51 14.80
CA GLN A 92 -8.70 -0.82 15.51
C GLN A 92 -8.57 -2.06 16.38
N ALA A 93 -7.93 -3.11 15.87
CA ALA A 93 -7.67 -4.32 16.66
C ALA A 93 -6.75 -4.05 17.86
N CYS A 94 -5.75 -3.20 17.74
CA CYS A 94 -4.91 -2.75 18.84
C CYS A 94 -5.71 -2.00 19.91
N LYS A 95 -6.66 -1.15 19.50
CA LYS A 95 -7.57 -0.48 20.45
C LYS A 95 -8.45 -1.48 21.21
N LEU A 96 -9.01 -2.47 20.52
CA LEU A 96 -9.78 -3.54 21.16
C LEU A 96 -8.95 -4.39 22.11
N ALA A 97 -7.69 -4.62 21.78
CA ALA A 97 -6.75 -5.36 22.62
C ALA A 97 -6.23 -4.56 23.83
N GLY A 98 -6.57 -3.28 23.94
CA GLY A 98 -6.11 -2.41 25.02
C GLY A 98 -4.64 -2.01 24.92
N ILE A 99 -4.04 -2.09 23.76
CA ILE A 99 -2.65 -1.69 23.52
C ILE A 99 -2.52 -0.18 23.63
N LYS A 100 -1.57 0.31 24.42
CA LYS A 100 -1.36 1.75 24.64
C LYS A 100 -0.36 2.38 23.69
N LYS A 101 0.62 1.63 23.22
CA LYS A 101 1.63 2.05 22.25
C LYS A 101 1.66 1.09 21.08
N VAL A 102 1.72 1.63 19.87
CA VAL A 102 1.73 0.86 18.62
C VAL A 102 3.01 1.10 17.82
N PRO A 103 3.59 0.06 17.22
CA PRO A 103 4.70 0.22 16.30
C PRO A 103 4.19 0.86 15.01
N VAL A 104 4.85 1.90 14.59
CA VAL A 104 4.52 2.63 13.36
C VAL A 104 5.73 2.78 12.47
N ARG A 105 5.47 2.92 11.19
CA ARG A 105 6.44 3.40 10.22
C ARG A 105 5.97 4.75 9.73
N ILE A 106 6.78 5.78 9.96
CA ILE A 106 6.46 7.14 9.57
C ILE A 106 6.98 7.39 8.16
N LYS A 107 6.10 7.85 7.28
CA LYS A 107 6.42 8.30 5.92
C LYS A 107 6.14 9.79 5.78
N GLU A 108 7.11 10.51 5.26
CA GLU A 108 6.95 11.91 4.86
C GLU A 108 6.36 11.95 3.45
N VAL A 109 5.04 12.10 3.36
CA VAL A 109 4.31 12.09 2.08
C VAL A 109 3.20 13.12 2.10
N ASP A 110 2.92 13.72 0.93
CA ASP A 110 1.77 14.58 0.73
C ASP A 110 0.44 13.78 0.68
N ASP A 111 -0.69 14.48 0.59
CA ASP A 111 -2.02 13.85 0.56
C ASP A 111 -2.20 12.91 -0.63
N ASP A 112 -1.71 13.30 -1.78
CA ASP A 112 -1.83 12.53 -3.02
C ASP A 112 -1.04 11.23 -2.94
N ARG A 113 0.19 11.29 -2.46
CA ARG A 113 1.03 10.11 -2.29
C ARG A 113 0.50 9.19 -1.18
N ALA A 114 -0.05 9.77 -0.10
CA ALA A 114 -0.69 9.00 0.97
C ALA A 114 -1.90 8.22 0.44
N LEU A 115 -2.74 8.85 -0.38
CA LEU A 115 -3.88 8.19 -1.03
C LEU A 115 -3.43 7.07 -1.95
N GLU A 116 -2.43 7.31 -2.78
CA GLU A 116 -1.86 6.30 -3.69
C GLU A 116 -1.35 5.07 -2.92
N LEU A 117 -0.56 5.28 -1.85
CA LEU A 117 -0.04 4.20 -1.02
C LEU A 117 -1.16 3.39 -0.36
N ALA A 118 -2.21 4.05 0.11
CA ALA A 118 -3.37 3.39 0.71
C ALA A 118 -4.12 2.53 -0.32
N LEU A 119 -4.34 3.04 -1.53
CA LEU A 119 -5.01 2.31 -2.61
C LEU A 119 -4.19 1.11 -3.09
N VAL A 120 -2.87 1.28 -3.23
CA VAL A 120 -1.95 0.19 -3.63
C VAL A 120 -1.94 -0.91 -2.58
N GLU A 121 -1.84 -0.58 -1.29
CA GLU A 121 -1.85 -1.56 -0.21
C GLU A 121 -3.15 -2.37 -0.20
N ASN A 122 -4.29 -1.71 -0.40
CA ASN A 122 -5.58 -2.39 -0.46
C ASN A 122 -5.69 -3.36 -1.66
N ILE A 123 -5.12 -3.04 -2.82
CA ILE A 123 -5.10 -3.92 -3.99
C ILE A 123 -4.18 -5.12 -3.79
N GLN A 124 -3.08 -4.96 -3.05
CA GLN A 124 -2.10 -6.02 -2.79
C GLN A 124 -2.54 -7.05 -1.76
N ARG A 125 -3.79 -7.01 -1.31
CA ARG A 125 -4.33 -8.03 -0.41
C ARG A 125 -4.49 -9.36 -1.13
N SER A 126 -4.10 -10.44 -0.45
CA SER A 126 -4.14 -11.80 -0.99
C SER A 126 -5.55 -12.37 -1.14
N ASP A 127 -6.54 -11.77 -0.47
CA ASP A 127 -7.94 -12.23 -0.42
C ASP A 127 -8.87 -11.50 -1.41
N LEU A 128 -8.33 -10.65 -2.29
CA LEU A 128 -9.13 -9.95 -3.30
C LEU A 128 -9.57 -10.90 -4.42
N ASN A 129 -10.87 -10.84 -4.74
CA ASN A 129 -11.36 -11.47 -5.95
C ASN A 129 -11.07 -10.60 -7.20
N PRO A 130 -11.22 -11.16 -8.43
CA PRO A 130 -10.91 -10.42 -9.65
C PRO A 130 -11.70 -9.13 -9.84
N ILE A 131 -12.93 -9.05 -9.38
CA ILE A 131 -13.77 -7.84 -9.48
C ILE A 131 -13.28 -6.76 -8.52
N GLU A 132 -12.95 -7.11 -7.28
CA GLU A 132 -12.38 -6.17 -6.31
C GLU A 132 -11.05 -5.61 -6.78
N GLU A 133 -10.19 -6.44 -7.37
CA GLU A 133 -8.92 -6.03 -7.96
C GLU A 133 -9.14 -5.04 -9.12
N ALA A 134 -10.08 -5.33 -10.02
CA ALA A 134 -10.44 -4.46 -11.13
C ALA A 134 -10.93 -3.08 -10.65
N TYR A 135 -11.79 -3.04 -9.65
CA TYR A 135 -12.22 -1.79 -9.02
C TYR A 135 -11.07 -1.03 -8.35
N GLY A 136 -10.13 -1.74 -7.76
CA GLY A 136 -8.91 -1.15 -7.20
C GLY A 136 -8.09 -0.42 -8.24
N TYR A 137 -7.82 -1.04 -9.38
CA TYR A 137 -7.13 -0.40 -10.51
C TYR A 137 -7.87 0.82 -11.04
N ARG A 138 -9.18 0.72 -11.19
CA ARG A 138 -10.01 1.83 -11.63
C ARG A 138 -9.96 3.01 -10.66
N ARG A 139 -9.96 2.79 -9.36
CA ARG A 139 -9.80 3.84 -8.35
C ARG A 139 -8.45 4.54 -8.46
N LEU A 140 -7.36 3.81 -8.66
CA LEU A 140 -6.04 4.40 -8.90
C LEU A 140 -6.05 5.30 -10.13
N MET A 141 -6.67 4.85 -11.23
CA MET A 141 -6.80 5.64 -12.45
C MET A 141 -7.58 6.94 -12.21
N GLU A 142 -8.74 6.85 -11.56
CA GLU A 142 -9.63 7.99 -11.33
C GLU A 142 -9.08 8.97 -10.29
N ARG A 143 -8.60 8.45 -9.16
CA ARG A 143 -8.15 9.26 -8.01
C ARG A 143 -6.78 9.87 -8.21
N ARG A 144 -5.91 9.21 -8.96
CA ARG A 144 -4.53 9.63 -9.20
C ARG A 144 -4.26 10.06 -10.64
N ASN A 145 -5.28 10.11 -11.46
CA ASN A 145 -5.16 10.44 -12.89
C ASN A 145 -4.09 9.60 -13.60
N MET A 146 -4.09 8.30 -13.31
CA MET A 146 -3.16 7.34 -13.89
C MET A 146 -3.71 6.71 -15.15
N THR A 147 -2.82 6.44 -16.11
CA THR A 147 -3.10 5.57 -17.24
C THR A 147 -3.02 4.10 -16.84
N GLN A 148 -3.50 3.18 -17.67
CA GLN A 148 -3.32 1.73 -17.44
C GLN A 148 -1.85 1.36 -17.33
N ALA A 149 -0.98 1.99 -18.13
CA ALA A 149 0.46 1.79 -18.06
C ALA A 149 1.04 2.25 -16.71
N ASP A 150 0.59 3.39 -16.19
CA ASP A 150 1.02 3.91 -14.89
C ASP A 150 0.61 2.96 -13.75
N VAL A 151 -0.63 2.46 -13.78
CA VAL A 151 -1.12 1.47 -12.81
C VAL A 151 -0.29 0.19 -12.87
N ALA A 152 -0.02 -0.33 -14.07
CA ALA A 152 0.79 -1.52 -14.26
C ALA A 152 2.19 -1.34 -13.67
N GLN A 153 2.83 -0.21 -13.92
CA GLN A 153 4.14 0.10 -13.35
C GLN A 153 4.10 0.21 -11.82
N THR A 154 3.13 0.93 -11.28
CA THR A 154 2.94 1.11 -9.83
C THR A 154 2.70 -0.20 -9.11
N MET A 155 1.93 -1.11 -9.72
CA MET A 155 1.60 -2.43 -9.17
C MET A 155 2.62 -3.51 -9.49
N SER A 156 3.65 -3.22 -10.27
CA SER A 156 4.62 -4.21 -10.79
C SER A 156 3.94 -5.34 -11.55
N LYS A 157 2.95 -4.99 -12.37
CA LYS A 157 2.17 -5.90 -13.21
C LYS A 157 2.39 -5.58 -14.69
N GLY A 158 2.07 -6.54 -15.54
CA GLY A 158 2.04 -6.32 -16.99
C GLY A 158 0.85 -5.44 -17.39
N ARG A 159 1.00 -4.65 -18.47
CA ARG A 159 -0.10 -3.82 -19.01
C ARG A 159 -1.30 -4.65 -19.41
N SER A 160 -1.08 -5.84 -19.99
CA SER A 160 -2.15 -6.77 -20.37
C SER A 160 -2.90 -7.31 -19.17
N THR A 161 -2.23 -7.53 -18.04
CA THR A 161 -2.86 -7.97 -16.79
C THR A 161 -3.84 -6.92 -16.27
N VAL A 162 -3.44 -5.65 -16.25
CA VAL A 162 -4.30 -4.54 -15.83
C VAL A 162 -5.45 -4.34 -16.80
N ALA A 163 -5.18 -4.36 -18.12
CA ALA A 163 -6.23 -4.23 -19.13
C ALA A 163 -7.27 -5.35 -19.07
N ASN A 164 -6.84 -6.60 -18.89
CA ASN A 164 -7.73 -7.74 -18.74
C ASN A 164 -8.60 -7.66 -17.46
N ALA A 165 -8.03 -7.19 -16.37
CA ALA A 165 -8.78 -6.94 -15.14
C ALA A 165 -9.87 -5.88 -15.36
N LEU A 166 -9.53 -4.76 -15.97
CA LEU A 166 -10.48 -3.67 -16.23
C LEU A 166 -11.60 -4.07 -17.19
N ARG A 167 -11.35 -4.97 -18.13
CA ARG A 167 -12.41 -5.53 -19.00
C ARG A 167 -13.51 -6.27 -18.24
N LEU A 168 -13.21 -6.81 -17.08
CA LEU A 168 -14.22 -7.46 -16.24
C LEU A 168 -15.31 -6.48 -15.78
N LEU A 169 -15.00 -5.18 -15.69
CA LEU A 169 -15.96 -4.14 -15.32
C LEU A 169 -16.90 -3.76 -16.48
N GLU A 170 -16.60 -4.18 -17.71
CA GLU A 170 -17.45 -3.98 -18.88
C GLU A 170 -18.51 -5.08 -19.03
N LEU A 171 -18.40 -6.15 -18.26
CA LEU A 171 -19.36 -7.25 -18.25
C LEU A 171 -20.71 -6.83 -17.67
N PRO A 172 -21.82 -7.49 -18.07
CA PRO A 172 -23.10 -7.33 -17.42
C PRO A 172 -23.01 -7.53 -15.91
N GLU A 173 -23.83 -6.81 -15.15
CA GLU A 173 -23.81 -6.84 -13.69
C GLU A 173 -23.98 -8.25 -13.13
N GLU A 174 -24.82 -9.09 -13.76
CA GLU A 174 -25.02 -10.47 -13.37
C GLU A 174 -23.74 -11.30 -13.50
N ALA A 175 -22.94 -11.10 -14.56
CA ALA A 175 -21.68 -11.78 -14.74
C ALA A 175 -20.62 -11.28 -13.72
N GLN A 176 -20.61 -10.00 -13.41
CA GLN A 176 -19.76 -9.45 -12.34
C GLN A 176 -20.12 -10.04 -10.98
N GLN A 177 -21.40 -10.20 -10.68
CA GLN A 177 -21.87 -10.82 -9.44
C GLN A 177 -21.42 -12.28 -9.33
N LEU A 178 -21.49 -13.06 -10.41
CA LEU A 178 -20.99 -14.43 -10.44
C LEU A 178 -19.49 -14.53 -10.19
N LEU A 179 -18.71 -13.60 -10.71
CA LEU A 179 -17.27 -13.49 -10.43
C LEU A 179 -17.02 -13.12 -8.97
N PHE A 180 -17.79 -12.18 -8.42
CA PHE A 180 -17.69 -11.77 -7.03
C PHE A 180 -17.98 -12.92 -6.06
N GLU A 181 -18.94 -13.79 -6.41
CA GLU A 181 -19.33 -14.95 -5.63
C GLU A 181 -18.45 -16.19 -5.91
N ASP A 182 -17.38 -16.07 -6.70
CA ASP A 182 -16.49 -17.16 -7.13
C ASP A 182 -17.20 -18.31 -7.89
N LYS A 183 -18.37 -18.05 -8.48
CA LYS A 183 -19.15 -19.04 -9.23
C LYS A 183 -18.63 -19.27 -10.65
N ILE A 184 -17.92 -18.27 -11.22
CA ILE A 184 -17.26 -18.38 -12.51
C ILE A 184 -15.83 -17.85 -12.39
N SER A 185 -14.92 -18.35 -13.24
CA SER A 185 -13.56 -17.80 -13.30
C SER A 185 -13.48 -16.58 -14.19
N ALA A 186 -12.46 -15.74 -13.96
CA ALA A 186 -12.18 -14.57 -14.79
C ALA A 186 -11.90 -14.98 -16.26
N GLY A 187 -11.34 -16.16 -16.50
CA GLY A 187 -11.15 -16.70 -17.84
C GLY A 187 -12.46 -16.98 -18.56
N HIS A 188 -13.42 -17.59 -17.90
CA HIS A 188 -14.77 -17.85 -18.44
C HIS A 188 -15.53 -16.54 -18.71
N ALA A 189 -15.43 -15.58 -17.78
CA ALA A 189 -16.11 -14.31 -17.92
C ALA A 189 -15.61 -13.49 -19.12
N ARG A 190 -14.33 -13.58 -19.48
CA ARG A 190 -13.79 -12.91 -20.67
C ARG A 190 -14.18 -13.55 -22.01
N ALA A 191 -14.71 -14.75 -21.98
CA ALA A 191 -15.15 -15.48 -23.17
C ALA A 191 -16.63 -15.20 -23.53
N ILE A 192 -17.38 -14.50 -22.68
CA ILE A 192 -18.76 -14.06 -22.89
C ILE A 192 -18.75 -12.68 -23.57
#